data_fc78eea4ef4836609fd0a857dad63ccf
#
_entry.id   fc78eea4ef4836609fd0a857dad63ccf
#
_cell.length_a   1.000
_cell.length_b   1.000
_cell.length_c   1.000
_cell.angle_alpha   90.00
_cell.angle_beta   90.00
_cell.angle_gamma   90.00
#
_symmetry.space_group_name_H-M   'P 1'
#
loop_
_entity.id
_entity.type
_entity.pdbx_description
1 polymer ?
#
loop_
_entity_poly.entity_id
_entity_poly.type
_entity_poly.pdbx_seq_one_letter_code
_entity_poly.pdbx_strand_id
1 'polypeptide(L)'
;METTTRFTLVCKNDTDADALHAVFSTPGGAGLEAAVRAFFAARKISIHPTDHLGFDRYERSGLVIDAAFTSGSADVGDFIKPLSKVCHALHAELDDDEVARKLEYGFIDGKKKPPVDVVALMKTLAPTAQLGRVGKIIEAAEREQNDPTYAFIRAIGFSKNQATVQALLEKGADPNSTFSSGYACLNKAITDKRVKVVQLMLEHGADPNLPHKGYPNLYEACRFSAPKIVDLLLQHGADPDGRAQGASETSYPIEIAIYYHQAKIVQSLLDKGATTRGLPKLANLLELTARSFDAMYENLDGKLAILKLLVRDPAWKAELVQRRDRLTGMLQQSFAAYKYQTPKDRKDFDDILAFMAAA
;
A
#
# COMPACT_ATOMS: atom_id res chain seq x y z
N MET A 1 5.00 12.64 -22.38
CA MET A 1 5.31 11.95 -21.12
C MET A 1 6.33 12.78 -20.41
N GLU A 2 6.06 13.10 -19.16
CA GLU A 2 6.96 13.94 -18.37
C GLU A 2 7.70 13.06 -17.36
N THR A 3 9.02 13.10 -17.43
CA THR A 3 9.89 12.40 -16.50
C THR A 3 10.50 13.41 -15.55
N THR A 4 10.32 13.25 -14.25
CA THR A 4 10.92 14.11 -13.24
C THR A 4 12.27 13.54 -12.81
N THR A 5 13.35 14.31 -13.02
CA THR A 5 14.69 13.98 -12.51
C THR A 5 15.03 14.91 -11.35
N ARG A 6 15.41 14.32 -10.22
CA ARG A 6 15.88 15.04 -9.03
C ARG A 6 17.34 14.72 -8.80
N PHE A 7 18.17 15.73 -8.50
CA PHE A 7 19.57 15.49 -8.24
C PHE A 7 20.13 16.44 -7.18
N THR A 8 21.11 15.92 -6.44
CA THR A 8 21.96 16.68 -5.54
C THR A 8 23.38 16.58 -6.04
N LEU A 9 24.08 17.69 -6.17
CA LEU A 9 25.50 17.72 -6.55
C LEU A 9 26.33 18.56 -5.59
N VAL A 10 27.61 18.22 -5.48
CA VAL A 10 28.60 19.00 -4.76
C VAL A 10 29.62 19.56 -5.78
N CYS A 11 29.64 20.86 -5.97
CA CYS A 11 30.54 21.54 -6.89
C CYS A 11 32.00 21.45 -6.46
N LYS A 12 32.93 21.61 -7.40
CA LYS A 12 34.38 21.62 -7.14
C LYS A 12 34.84 22.89 -6.45
N ASN A 13 34.14 23.98 -6.71
CA ASN A 13 34.47 25.31 -6.20
C ASN A 13 33.24 26.23 -6.27
N ASP A 14 33.33 27.39 -5.58
CA ASP A 14 32.25 28.39 -5.56
C ASP A 14 31.91 28.94 -6.93
N THR A 15 32.92 29.15 -7.81
CA THR A 15 32.71 29.68 -9.16
C THR A 15 31.81 28.80 -9.99
N ASP A 16 31.98 27.45 -9.90
CA ASP A 16 31.12 26.50 -10.58
C ASP A 16 29.73 26.45 -9.94
N ALA A 17 29.65 26.54 -8.60
CA ALA A 17 28.39 26.61 -7.88
C ALA A 17 27.57 27.86 -8.23
N ASP A 18 28.22 29.05 -8.28
CA ASP A 18 27.61 30.32 -8.70
C ASP A 18 27.09 30.25 -10.14
N ALA A 19 27.91 29.73 -11.05
CA ALA A 19 27.58 29.65 -12.46
C ALA A 19 26.40 28.64 -12.70
N LEU A 20 26.38 27.49 -12.03
CA LEU A 20 25.28 26.54 -12.11
C LEU A 20 24.00 27.10 -11.49
N HIS A 21 24.11 27.76 -10.35
CA HIS A 21 22.97 28.41 -9.73
C HIS A 21 22.33 29.46 -10.63
N ALA A 22 23.13 30.27 -11.30
CA ALA A 22 22.66 31.25 -12.27
C ALA A 22 21.95 30.59 -13.46
N VAL A 23 22.50 29.48 -13.97
CA VAL A 23 21.86 28.71 -15.04
C VAL A 23 20.50 28.17 -14.60
N PHE A 24 20.42 27.56 -13.43
CA PHE A 24 19.16 26.94 -12.94
C PHE A 24 18.12 28.01 -12.56
N SER A 25 18.56 29.23 -12.24
CA SER A 25 17.68 30.39 -11.99
C SER A 25 17.10 31.00 -13.26
N THR A 26 17.57 30.59 -14.45
CA THR A 26 17.06 31.11 -15.70
C THR A 26 15.67 30.57 -16.01
N PRO A 27 14.69 31.42 -16.33
CA PRO A 27 13.36 30.93 -16.70
C PRO A 27 13.40 29.94 -17.86
N GLY A 28 12.51 28.94 -17.85
CA GLY A 28 12.44 27.89 -18.87
C GLY A 28 12.30 28.40 -20.30
N GLY A 29 12.54 27.54 -21.26
CA GLY A 29 12.48 27.82 -22.69
C GLY A 29 13.83 28.18 -23.30
N ALA A 30 13.84 28.91 -24.43
CA ALA A 30 15.04 29.19 -25.21
C ALA A 30 16.15 29.89 -24.41
N GLY A 31 15.81 30.71 -23.43
CA GLY A 31 16.78 31.40 -22.57
C GLY A 31 17.56 30.43 -21.68
N LEU A 32 16.87 29.48 -21.06
CA LEU A 32 17.50 28.44 -20.25
C LEU A 32 18.37 27.53 -21.11
N GLU A 33 17.87 27.08 -22.28
CA GLU A 33 18.65 26.26 -23.19
C GLU A 33 19.95 26.95 -23.62
N ALA A 34 19.91 28.24 -23.94
CA ALA A 34 21.07 29.02 -24.28
C ALA A 34 22.07 29.15 -23.10
N ALA A 35 21.56 29.35 -21.88
CA ALA A 35 22.39 29.43 -20.67
C ALA A 35 23.09 28.09 -20.37
N VAL A 36 22.34 26.97 -20.49
CA VAL A 36 22.88 25.60 -20.32
C VAL A 36 23.97 25.33 -21.35
N ARG A 37 23.74 25.62 -22.62
CA ARG A 37 24.71 25.42 -23.70
C ARG A 37 25.98 26.28 -23.47
N ALA A 38 25.81 27.56 -23.12
CA ALA A 38 26.92 28.45 -22.83
C ALA A 38 27.77 27.95 -21.65
N PHE A 39 27.13 27.51 -20.58
CA PHE A 39 27.80 26.97 -19.39
C PHE A 39 28.69 25.75 -19.73
N PHE A 40 28.18 24.78 -20.48
CA PHE A 40 28.95 23.60 -20.85
C PHE A 40 29.99 23.87 -21.92
N ALA A 41 29.69 24.76 -22.90
CA ALA A 41 30.65 25.18 -23.93
C ALA A 41 31.88 25.85 -23.33
N ALA A 42 31.70 26.75 -22.34
CA ALA A 42 32.80 27.41 -21.61
C ALA A 42 33.72 26.38 -20.91
N ARG A 43 33.23 25.19 -20.61
CA ARG A 43 33.98 24.09 -19.97
C ARG A 43 34.43 23.02 -20.95
N LYS A 44 34.21 23.21 -22.25
CA LYS A 44 34.54 22.25 -23.33
C LYS A 44 33.84 20.90 -23.14
N ILE A 45 32.60 20.90 -22.58
CA ILE A 45 31.77 19.73 -22.40
C ILE A 45 30.68 19.75 -23.46
N SER A 46 30.61 18.69 -24.25
CA SER A 46 29.54 18.52 -25.24
C SER A 46 28.26 18.03 -24.52
N ILE A 47 27.13 18.65 -24.88
CA ILE A 47 25.78 18.24 -24.49
C ILE A 47 24.94 18.09 -25.73
N HIS A 48 23.97 17.16 -25.67
CA HIS A 48 22.93 17.07 -26.67
C HIS A 48 21.83 18.11 -26.42
N PRO A 49 21.10 18.56 -27.45
CA PRO A 49 19.96 19.45 -27.26
C PRO A 49 18.91 18.75 -26.41
N THR A 50 18.56 19.35 -25.28
CA THR A 50 17.45 18.93 -24.47
C THR A 50 16.27 19.83 -24.76
N ASP A 51 15.36 19.40 -25.63
CA ASP A 51 14.13 20.13 -25.86
C ASP A 51 13.25 20.10 -24.60
N HIS A 52 12.72 21.28 -24.25
CA HIS A 52 11.82 21.45 -23.09
C HIS A 52 12.42 21.23 -21.69
N LEU A 53 13.67 21.63 -21.47
CA LEU A 53 14.25 21.64 -20.13
C LEU A 53 13.62 22.76 -19.27
N GLY A 54 13.07 22.41 -18.12
CA GLY A 54 12.58 23.35 -17.12
C GLY A 54 13.00 22.91 -15.72
N PHE A 55 13.54 23.83 -14.90
CA PHE A 55 13.84 23.53 -13.51
C PHE A 55 12.64 23.91 -12.65
N ASP A 56 12.03 22.91 -12.03
CA ASP A 56 10.84 23.06 -11.17
C ASP A 56 11.25 23.57 -9.79
N ARG A 57 12.43 23.15 -9.33
CA ARG A 57 12.98 23.50 -8.04
C ARG A 57 14.50 23.48 -8.08
N TYR A 58 15.13 24.47 -7.44
CA TYR A 58 16.57 24.47 -7.18
C TYR A 58 16.86 25.21 -5.87
N GLU A 59 17.80 24.67 -5.09
CA GLU A 59 18.28 25.25 -3.85
C GLU A 59 19.81 25.16 -3.83
N ARG A 60 20.47 26.20 -3.33
CA ARG A 60 21.91 26.21 -3.14
C ARG A 60 22.28 26.41 -1.66
N SER A 61 23.21 25.63 -1.16
CA SER A 61 23.82 25.77 0.16
C SER A 61 25.34 25.57 0.03
N GLY A 62 26.11 26.66 0.00
CA GLY A 62 27.55 26.60 -0.25
C GLY A 62 27.87 25.97 -1.61
N LEU A 63 28.66 24.88 -1.60
CA LEU A 63 29.02 24.11 -2.80
C LEU A 63 27.94 23.12 -3.23
N VAL A 64 26.88 22.95 -2.46
CA VAL A 64 25.81 21.98 -2.74
C VAL A 64 24.71 22.65 -3.55
N ILE A 65 24.25 21.97 -4.59
CA ILE A 65 23.04 22.32 -5.34
C ILE A 65 22.11 21.12 -5.33
N ASP A 66 20.87 21.33 -4.89
CA ASP A 66 19.78 20.39 -4.94
C ASP A 66 18.72 20.91 -5.91
N ALA A 67 18.41 20.14 -6.95
CA ALA A 67 17.52 20.58 -8.01
C ALA A 67 16.64 19.46 -8.55
N ALA A 68 15.51 19.84 -9.12
CA ALA A 68 14.62 18.97 -9.86
C ALA A 68 14.26 19.61 -11.20
N PHE A 69 14.20 18.80 -12.24
CA PHE A 69 13.69 19.22 -13.54
C PHE A 69 12.75 18.18 -14.13
N THR A 70 11.78 18.66 -14.90
CA THR A 70 10.88 17.83 -15.68
C THR A 70 11.24 17.96 -17.16
N SER A 71 11.32 16.85 -17.87
CA SER A 71 11.64 16.81 -19.29
C SER A 71 10.74 15.84 -20.04
N GLY A 72 10.42 16.16 -21.29
CA GLY A 72 9.56 15.32 -22.14
C GLY A 72 10.22 14.05 -22.65
N SER A 73 11.55 13.93 -22.66
CA SER A 73 12.30 12.76 -23.14
C SER A 73 13.80 12.84 -22.86
N ALA A 74 14.26 13.66 -21.91
CA ALA A 74 15.69 13.79 -21.63
C ALA A 74 16.22 12.49 -21.04
N ASP A 75 17.05 11.81 -21.79
CA ASP A 75 17.87 10.74 -21.27
C ASP A 75 18.81 11.33 -20.19
N VAL A 76 18.85 10.69 -19.02
CA VAL A 76 19.80 10.99 -17.95
C VAL A 76 21.23 11.10 -18.49
N GLY A 77 21.55 10.38 -19.58
CA GLY A 77 22.80 10.45 -20.32
C GLY A 77 23.11 11.84 -20.88
N ASP A 78 22.11 12.58 -21.33
CA ASP A 78 22.29 13.82 -22.09
C ASP A 78 22.52 15.04 -21.20
N PHE A 79 22.03 15.04 -19.97
CA PHE A 79 22.20 16.14 -19.03
C PHE A 79 22.98 15.76 -17.75
N ILE A 80 22.58 14.71 -17.07
CA ILE A 80 23.16 14.31 -15.77
C ILE A 80 24.63 13.89 -15.92
N LYS A 81 24.97 13.12 -16.96
CA LYS A 81 26.35 12.71 -17.21
C LYS A 81 27.27 13.88 -17.60
N PRO A 82 26.92 14.83 -18.46
CA PRO A 82 27.69 16.08 -18.63
C PRO A 82 27.82 16.87 -17.33
N LEU A 83 26.75 17.04 -16.56
CA LEU A 83 26.75 17.77 -15.30
C LEU A 83 27.71 17.15 -14.27
N SER A 84 27.81 15.82 -14.24
CA SER A 84 28.72 15.13 -13.34
C SER A 84 30.21 15.45 -13.55
N LYS A 85 30.61 15.98 -14.73
CA LYS A 85 31.99 16.36 -15.03
C LYS A 85 32.41 17.66 -14.38
N VAL A 86 31.47 18.52 -14.00
CA VAL A 86 31.72 19.82 -13.37
C VAL A 86 31.59 19.79 -11.84
N CYS A 87 31.24 18.68 -11.26
CA CYS A 87 31.12 18.51 -9.81
C CYS A 87 32.02 17.38 -9.28
N HIS A 88 32.27 17.37 -7.97
CA HIS A 88 32.96 16.27 -7.28
C HIS A 88 32.06 15.05 -7.15
N ALA A 89 30.82 15.26 -6.75
CA ALA A 89 29.86 14.20 -6.53
C ALA A 89 28.49 14.62 -7.06
N LEU A 90 27.77 13.69 -7.69
CA LEU A 90 26.40 13.87 -8.15
C LEU A 90 25.60 12.60 -7.86
N HIS A 91 24.49 12.78 -7.16
CA HIS A 91 23.46 11.76 -6.97
C HIS A 91 22.19 12.20 -7.68
N ALA A 92 21.61 11.35 -8.51
CA ALA A 92 20.38 11.64 -9.24
C ALA A 92 19.38 10.49 -9.11
N GLU A 93 18.12 10.83 -8.98
CA GLU A 93 16.98 9.94 -8.98
C GLU A 93 16.05 10.30 -10.14
N LEU A 94 15.69 9.32 -10.92
CA LEU A 94 14.72 9.40 -12.01
C LEU A 94 13.42 8.76 -11.56
N ASP A 95 12.35 9.52 -11.58
CA ASP A 95 10.98 9.04 -11.36
C ASP A 95 10.32 8.91 -12.74
N ASP A 96 10.17 7.67 -13.21
CA ASP A 96 9.54 7.38 -14.48
C ASP A 96 8.14 6.80 -14.19
N ASP A 97 7.13 7.63 -14.42
CA ASP A 97 5.72 7.30 -14.14
C ASP A 97 5.19 6.14 -15.01
N GLU A 98 5.81 5.86 -16.15
CA GLU A 98 5.35 4.78 -17.04
C GLU A 98 5.79 3.39 -16.58
N VAL A 99 6.98 3.28 -16.03
CA VAL A 99 7.59 1.98 -15.68
C VAL A 99 7.42 1.67 -14.20
N ALA A 100 6.85 2.59 -13.40
CA ALA A 100 6.79 2.53 -11.94
C ALA A 100 8.16 2.18 -11.31
N ARG A 101 9.24 2.65 -11.94
CA ARG A 101 10.61 2.28 -11.62
C ARG A 101 11.39 3.53 -11.24
N LYS A 102 11.84 3.55 -10.01
CA LYS A 102 12.76 4.56 -9.53
C LYS A 102 14.19 4.14 -9.88
N LEU A 103 14.86 4.93 -10.70
CA LEU A 103 16.25 4.69 -11.07
C LEU A 103 17.16 5.65 -10.31
N GLU A 104 18.25 5.14 -9.75
CA GLU A 104 19.25 5.94 -9.06
C GLU A 104 20.57 5.91 -9.82
N TYR A 105 21.21 7.08 -9.93
CA TYR A 105 22.50 7.27 -10.60
C TYR A 105 23.45 7.97 -9.67
N GLY A 106 24.68 7.49 -9.66
CA GLY A 106 25.78 8.09 -8.91
C GLY A 106 26.99 8.39 -9.79
N PHE A 107 27.63 9.54 -9.58
CA PHE A 107 28.87 9.92 -10.27
C PHE A 107 29.85 10.56 -9.30
N ILE A 108 31.12 10.23 -9.44
CA ILE A 108 32.27 10.87 -8.76
C ILE A 108 33.23 11.32 -9.84
N ASP A 109 33.54 12.62 -9.89
CA ASP A 109 34.44 13.24 -10.88
C ASP A 109 34.13 12.80 -12.33
N GLY A 110 32.84 12.75 -12.69
CA GLY A 110 32.39 12.36 -14.03
C GLY A 110 32.34 10.87 -14.32
N LYS A 111 32.76 10.03 -13.38
CA LYS A 111 32.72 8.56 -13.52
C LYS A 111 31.52 7.99 -12.79
N LYS A 112 30.75 7.10 -13.46
CA LYS A 112 29.63 6.39 -12.85
C LYS A 112 30.12 5.54 -11.68
N LYS A 113 29.45 5.63 -10.55
CA LYS A 113 29.72 4.90 -9.31
C LYS A 113 28.41 4.40 -8.69
N PRO A 114 28.45 3.37 -7.84
CA PRO A 114 27.29 2.99 -7.03
C PRO A 114 26.77 4.19 -6.24
N PRO A 115 25.45 4.42 -6.17
CA PRO A 115 24.87 5.53 -5.42
C PRO A 115 25.34 5.60 -3.96
N VAL A 116 25.51 4.45 -3.30
CA VAL A 116 26.01 4.36 -1.92
C VAL A 116 27.39 4.96 -1.74
N ASP A 117 28.31 4.77 -2.70
CA ASP A 117 29.66 5.32 -2.64
C ASP A 117 29.63 6.86 -2.82
N VAL A 118 28.70 7.35 -3.66
CA VAL A 118 28.51 8.78 -3.90
C VAL A 118 27.94 9.46 -2.67
N VAL A 119 26.94 8.87 -2.03
CA VAL A 119 26.35 9.37 -0.78
C VAL A 119 27.39 9.39 0.35
N ALA A 120 28.23 8.35 0.46
CA ALA A 120 29.32 8.31 1.43
C ALA A 120 30.33 9.43 1.21
N LEU A 121 30.73 9.70 -0.04
CA LEU A 121 31.64 10.81 -0.38
C LEU A 121 30.98 12.16 -0.08
N MET A 122 29.72 12.38 -0.47
CA MET A 122 29.01 13.65 -0.22
C MET A 122 28.99 14.00 1.27
N LYS A 123 28.79 13.00 2.13
CA LYS A 123 28.84 13.15 3.59
C LYS A 123 30.18 13.69 4.10
N THR A 124 31.27 13.43 3.40
CA THR A 124 32.60 13.97 3.75
C THR A 124 32.87 15.36 3.19
N LEU A 125 32.15 15.75 2.12
CA LEU A 125 32.36 17.01 1.41
C LEU A 125 31.54 18.18 1.96
N ALA A 126 30.38 17.88 2.56
CA ALA A 126 29.50 18.91 3.10
C ALA A 126 28.71 18.40 4.32
N PRO A 127 28.31 19.29 5.25
CA PRO A 127 27.42 18.94 6.35
C PRO A 127 26.10 18.34 5.83
N THR A 128 25.59 17.29 6.51
CA THR A 128 24.37 16.57 6.11
C THR A 128 23.18 17.52 5.91
N ALA A 129 23.03 18.53 6.78
CA ALA A 129 21.96 19.53 6.67
C ALA A 129 22.01 20.38 5.38
N GLN A 130 23.18 20.46 4.72
CA GLN A 130 23.35 21.18 3.45
C GLN A 130 23.16 20.31 2.22
N LEU A 131 23.11 18.97 2.39
CA LEU A 131 23.02 18.04 1.27
C LEU A 131 21.59 17.85 0.73
N GLY A 132 20.65 18.71 1.10
CA GLY A 132 19.28 18.69 0.58
C GLY A 132 18.65 17.29 0.65
N ARG A 133 18.28 16.74 -0.51
CA ARG A 133 17.66 15.40 -0.59
C ARG A 133 18.60 14.27 -0.14
N VAL A 134 19.89 14.34 -0.50
CA VAL A 134 20.89 13.35 -0.07
C VAL A 134 21.07 13.38 1.45
N GLY A 135 21.01 14.56 2.08
CA GLY A 135 20.99 14.72 3.53
C GLY A 135 19.85 13.90 4.18
N LYS A 136 18.64 14.01 3.63
CA LYS A 136 17.49 13.22 4.09
C LYS A 136 17.68 11.70 3.93
N ILE A 137 18.36 11.26 2.86
CA ILE A 137 18.71 9.85 2.66
C ILE A 137 19.69 9.40 3.74
N ILE A 138 20.71 10.21 4.05
CA ILE A 138 21.70 9.92 5.10
C ILE A 138 21.02 9.85 6.47
N GLU A 139 20.23 10.84 6.84
CA GLU A 139 19.49 10.88 8.10
C GLU A 139 18.54 9.68 8.24
N ALA A 140 17.85 9.31 7.15
CA ALA A 140 16.98 8.13 7.15
C ALA A 140 17.78 6.84 7.36
N ALA A 141 18.95 6.70 6.71
CA ALA A 141 19.79 5.52 6.87
C ALA A 141 20.38 5.41 8.29
N GLU A 142 20.82 6.54 8.88
CA GLU A 142 21.30 6.60 10.27
C GLU A 142 20.18 6.25 11.26
N ARG A 143 18.98 6.78 11.02
CA ARG A 143 17.80 6.46 11.83
C ARG A 143 17.41 4.99 11.70
N GLU A 144 17.45 4.42 10.49
CA GLU A 144 17.15 3.01 10.24
C GLU A 144 18.16 2.09 10.97
N GLN A 145 19.43 2.50 11.04
CA GLN A 145 20.47 1.77 11.74
C GLN A 145 20.29 1.79 13.27
N ASN A 146 19.79 2.90 13.81
CA ASN A 146 19.71 3.15 15.26
C ASN A 146 18.31 2.94 15.86
N ASP A 147 17.24 2.90 15.04
CA ASP A 147 15.85 2.75 15.47
C ASP A 147 15.21 1.52 14.79
N PRO A 148 15.09 0.40 15.52
CA PRO A 148 14.47 -0.82 14.98
C PRO A 148 13.04 -0.61 14.48
N THR A 149 12.27 0.28 15.14
CA THR A 149 10.88 0.58 14.75
C THR A 149 10.82 1.34 13.44
N TYR A 150 11.70 2.32 13.24
CA TYR A 150 11.80 3.02 11.95
C TYR A 150 12.21 2.08 10.81
N ALA A 151 13.20 1.21 11.06
CA ALA A 151 13.63 0.18 10.10
C ALA A 151 12.48 -0.79 9.77
N PHE A 152 11.69 -1.18 10.78
CA PHE A 152 10.51 -2.03 10.62
C PHE A 152 9.43 -1.39 9.75
N ILE A 153 9.07 -0.13 10.00
CA ILE A 153 8.10 0.61 9.18
C ILE A 153 8.54 0.62 7.71
N ARG A 154 9.82 0.88 7.44
CA ARG A 154 10.39 0.83 6.09
C ARG A 154 10.33 -0.58 5.49
N ALA A 155 10.68 -1.60 6.26
CA ALA A 155 10.62 -2.99 5.80
C ALA A 155 9.18 -3.42 5.44
N ILE A 156 8.18 -2.98 6.20
CA ILE A 156 6.77 -3.23 5.88
C ILE A 156 6.36 -2.50 4.60
N GLY A 157 6.81 -1.27 4.38
CA GLY A 157 6.45 -0.45 3.22
C GLY A 157 7.09 -0.92 1.91
N PHE A 158 8.37 -1.26 1.94
CA PHE A 158 9.18 -1.40 0.73
C PHE A 158 9.82 -2.77 0.53
N SER A 159 9.99 -3.58 1.58
CA SER A 159 10.61 -4.89 1.52
C SER A 159 9.59 -6.02 1.56
N LYS A 160 9.78 -7.02 0.70
CA LYS A 160 9.02 -8.29 0.78
C LYS A 160 9.74 -9.34 1.65
N ASN A 161 10.88 -9.01 2.26
CA ASN A 161 11.71 -9.96 3.00
C ASN A 161 11.16 -10.19 4.42
N GLN A 162 10.57 -11.36 4.62
CA GLN A 162 10.04 -11.79 5.91
C GLN A 162 11.11 -11.89 6.99
N ALA A 163 12.31 -12.39 6.65
CA ALA A 163 13.40 -12.55 7.63
C ALA A 163 13.87 -11.21 8.20
N THR A 164 13.88 -10.15 7.38
CA THR A 164 14.18 -8.79 7.86
C THR A 164 13.13 -8.31 8.86
N VAL A 165 11.84 -8.52 8.58
CA VAL A 165 10.76 -8.14 9.48
C VAL A 165 10.88 -8.88 10.81
N GLN A 166 11.13 -10.19 10.78
CA GLN A 166 11.34 -11.02 11.97
C GLN A 166 12.50 -10.49 12.82
N ALA A 167 13.67 -10.29 12.20
CA ALA A 167 14.86 -9.81 12.91
C ALA A 167 14.66 -8.42 13.56
N LEU A 168 13.84 -7.56 12.96
CA LEU A 168 13.52 -6.24 13.51
C LEU A 168 12.55 -6.34 14.68
N LEU A 169 11.55 -7.20 14.62
CA LEU A 169 10.65 -7.47 15.74
C LEU A 169 11.40 -8.09 16.92
N GLU A 170 12.32 -9.03 16.67
CA GLU A 170 13.20 -9.63 17.68
C GLU A 170 14.14 -8.58 18.35
N LYS A 171 14.50 -7.51 17.63
CA LYS A 171 15.25 -6.37 18.16
C LYS A 171 14.38 -5.35 18.92
N GLY A 172 13.09 -5.63 19.09
CA GLY A 172 12.17 -4.77 19.84
C GLY A 172 11.51 -3.67 19.01
N ALA A 173 11.41 -3.82 17.68
CA ALA A 173 10.59 -2.93 16.89
C ALA A 173 9.12 -3.01 17.30
N ASP A 174 8.43 -1.86 17.38
CA ASP A 174 7.02 -1.81 17.75
C ASP A 174 6.12 -2.30 16.61
N PRO A 175 5.42 -3.46 16.77
CA PRO A 175 4.53 -3.99 15.74
C PRO A 175 3.25 -3.15 15.54
N ASN A 176 2.91 -2.25 16.50
CA ASN A 176 1.76 -1.35 16.41
C ASN A 176 2.08 -0.01 15.75
N SER A 177 3.29 0.16 15.25
CA SER A 177 3.73 1.39 14.61
C SER A 177 2.94 1.72 13.35
N THR A 178 2.96 3.00 12.99
CA THR A 178 2.28 3.55 11.81
C THR A 178 3.25 4.27 10.89
N PHE A 179 2.92 4.30 9.60
CA PHE A 179 3.58 5.19 8.63
C PHE A 179 3.29 6.66 8.96
N SER A 180 4.07 7.57 8.41
CA SER A 180 3.85 9.02 8.55
C SER A 180 2.45 9.49 8.11
N SER A 181 1.80 8.74 7.23
CA SER A 181 0.41 8.94 6.81
C SER A 181 -0.63 8.50 7.84
N GLY A 182 -0.21 7.93 8.99
CA GLY A 182 -1.10 7.30 9.98
C GLY A 182 -1.61 5.92 9.58
N TYR A 183 -1.08 5.33 8.49
CA TYR A 183 -1.46 3.97 8.06
C TYR A 183 -0.77 2.93 8.95
N ALA A 184 -1.53 2.04 9.59
CA ALA A 184 -0.97 1.02 10.48
C ALA A 184 -0.16 -0.03 9.72
N CYS A 185 1.02 -0.41 10.24
CA CYS A 185 1.87 -1.43 9.62
C CYS A 185 1.17 -2.79 9.52
N LEU A 186 0.40 -3.19 10.54
CA LEU A 186 -0.40 -4.42 10.50
C LEU A 186 -1.44 -4.37 9.38
N ASN A 187 -2.16 -3.25 9.22
CA ASN A 187 -3.14 -3.11 8.15
C ASN A 187 -2.50 -3.18 6.75
N LYS A 188 -1.31 -2.59 6.57
CA LYS A 188 -0.53 -2.73 5.33
C LYS A 188 -0.20 -4.20 5.02
N ALA A 189 0.25 -4.95 6.00
CA ALA A 189 0.56 -6.37 5.83
C ALA A 189 -0.68 -7.21 5.49
N ILE A 190 -1.86 -6.85 6.04
CA ILE A 190 -3.15 -7.48 5.74
C ILE A 190 -3.57 -7.19 4.29
N THR A 191 -3.55 -5.92 3.87
CA THR A 191 -3.95 -5.52 2.52
C THR A 191 -3.04 -6.10 1.44
N ASP A 192 -1.75 -6.26 1.74
CA ASP A 192 -0.77 -6.93 0.88
C ASP A 192 -0.85 -8.47 0.94
N LYS A 193 -1.76 -9.03 1.75
CA LYS A 193 -1.96 -10.47 1.99
C LYS A 193 -0.68 -11.21 2.44
N ARG A 194 0.16 -10.54 3.23
CA ARG A 194 1.44 -11.08 3.72
C ARG A 194 1.23 -11.95 4.97
N VAL A 195 0.62 -13.12 4.80
CA VAL A 195 0.18 -14.01 5.90
C VAL A 195 1.26 -14.24 6.96
N LYS A 196 2.50 -14.56 6.54
CA LYS A 196 3.60 -14.81 7.47
C LYS A 196 4.04 -13.57 8.25
N VAL A 197 3.98 -12.39 7.63
CA VAL A 197 4.29 -11.13 8.29
C VAL A 197 3.21 -10.77 9.29
N VAL A 198 1.94 -10.92 8.93
CA VAL A 198 0.81 -10.74 9.87
C VAL A 198 0.96 -11.67 11.07
N GLN A 199 1.29 -12.95 10.84
CA GLN A 199 1.53 -13.90 11.92
C GLN A 199 2.65 -13.43 12.86
N LEU A 200 3.83 -13.07 12.31
CA LEU A 200 4.95 -12.56 13.09
C LEU A 200 4.58 -11.31 13.91
N MET A 201 3.88 -10.36 13.30
CA MET A 201 3.46 -9.15 14.01
C MET A 201 2.54 -9.47 15.19
N LEU A 202 1.56 -10.35 15.00
CA LEU A 202 0.63 -10.79 16.05
C LEU A 202 1.36 -11.55 17.16
N GLU A 203 2.28 -12.44 16.82
CA GLU A 203 3.12 -13.17 17.79
C GLU A 203 4.02 -12.24 18.63
N HIS A 204 4.39 -11.06 18.08
CA HIS A 204 5.17 -10.02 18.79
C HIS A 204 4.30 -8.92 19.41
N GLY A 205 2.99 -9.15 19.57
CA GLY A 205 2.11 -8.26 20.32
C GLY A 205 1.46 -7.15 19.49
N ALA A 206 1.33 -7.32 18.17
CA ALA A 206 0.46 -6.44 17.41
C ALA A 206 -0.98 -6.55 17.89
N ASP A 207 -1.65 -5.43 18.13
CA ASP A 207 -3.05 -5.38 18.49
C ASP A 207 -3.94 -5.65 17.24
N PRO A 208 -4.66 -6.80 17.20
CA PRO A 208 -5.53 -7.13 16.07
C PRO A 208 -6.72 -6.19 15.96
N ASN A 209 -7.05 -5.44 17.03
CA ASN A 209 -8.20 -4.54 17.09
C ASN A 209 -7.85 -3.07 16.82
N LEU A 210 -6.57 -2.74 16.59
CA LEU A 210 -6.14 -1.38 16.26
C LEU A 210 -6.71 -0.97 14.89
N PRO A 211 -7.69 -0.03 14.83
CA PRO A 211 -8.36 0.29 13.58
C PRO A 211 -7.49 1.18 12.70
N HIS A 212 -7.67 1.08 11.40
CA HIS A 212 -7.16 2.05 10.44
C HIS A 212 -8.30 2.86 9.82
N LYS A 213 -8.31 4.19 10.03
CA LYS A 213 -9.37 5.08 9.51
C LYS A 213 -10.79 4.61 9.84
N GLY A 214 -10.97 4.03 11.02
CA GLY A 214 -12.25 3.51 11.47
C GLY A 214 -12.59 2.09 10.97
N TYR A 215 -11.70 1.46 10.19
CA TYR A 215 -11.90 0.08 9.73
C TYR A 215 -11.10 -0.90 10.59
N PRO A 216 -11.75 -1.87 11.26
CA PRO A 216 -11.06 -2.94 11.98
C PRO A 216 -10.22 -3.80 11.04
N ASN A 217 -9.09 -4.31 11.53
CA ASN A 217 -8.22 -5.19 10.75
C ASN A 217 -8.95 -6.45 10.25
N LEU A 218 -9.85 -7.00 11.06
CA LEU A 218 -10.66 -8.15 10.68
C LEU A 218 -11.62 -7.84 9.53
N TYR A 219 -12.26 -6.67 9.54
CA TYR A 219 -13.10 -6.21 8.45
C TYR A 219 -12.29 -6.09 7.13
N GLU A 220 -11.11 -5.51 7.19
CA GLU A 220 -10.24 -5.39 6.03
C GLU A 220 -9.77 -6.76 5.51
N ALA A 221 -9.44 -7.70 6.40
CA ALA A 221 -9.06 -9.05 6.01
C ALA A 221 -10.22 -9.79 5.29
N CYS A 222 -11.45 -9.57 5.71
CA CYS A 222 -12.66 -10.08 5.02
C CYS A 222 -12.81 -9.40 3.65
N ARG A 223 -12.71 -8.07 3.59
CA ARG A 223 -12.82 -7.29 2.35
C ARG A 223 -11.80 -7.73 1.28
N PHE A 224 -10.58 -8.07 1.69
CA PHE A 224 -9.53 -8.56 0.79
C PHE A 224 -9.56 -10.07 0.56
N SER A 225 -10.57 -10.80 1.03
CA SER A 225 -10.70 -12.25 0.86
C SER A 225 -9.46 -13.02 1.31
N ALA A 226 -9.00 -12.76 2.54
CA ALA A 226 -7.80 -13.33 3.11
C ALA A 226 -8.08 -14.31 4.26
N PRO A 227 -8.63 -15.54 4.01
CA PRO A 227 -9.13 -16.42 5.06
C PRO A 227 -8.07 -16.81 6.09
N LYS A 228 -6.83 -17.09 5.68
CA LYS A 228 -5.73 -17.39 6.62
C LYS A 228 -5.42 -16.22 7.56
N ILE A 229 -5.54 -14.97 7.07
CA ILE A 229 -5.34 -13.79 7.91
C ILE A 229 -6.51 -13.58 8.85
N VAL A 230 -7.73 -13.84 8.39
CA VAL A 230 -8.94 -13.83 9.25
C VAL A 230 -8.76 -14.81 10.40
N ASP A 231 -8.36 -16.06 10.13
CA ASP A 231 -8.14 -17.06 11.16
C ASP A 231 -7.06 -16.63 12.17
N LEU A 232 -5.94 -16.06 11.70
CA LEU A 232 -4.87 -15.52 12.55
C LEU A 232 -5.36 -14.39 13.43
N LEU A 233 -6.07 -13.41 12.88
CA LEU A 233 -6.62 -12.30 13.65
C LEU A 233 -7.59 -12.79 14.74
N LEU A 234 -8.48 -13.69 14.39
CA LEU A 234 -9.44 -14.29 15.34
C LEU A 234 -8.77 -15.15 16.42
N GLN A 235 -7.67 -15.84 16.09
CA GLN A 235 -6.87 -16.60 17.07
C GLN A 235 -6.16 -15.67 18.06
N HIS A 236 -5.77 -14.47 17.64
CA HIS A 236 -5.11 -13.47 18.47
C HIS A 236 -6.09 -12.46 19.10
N GLY A 237 -7.40 -12.75 19.12
CA GLY A 237 -8.38 -11.97 19.86
C GLY A 237 -8.94 -10.76 19.10
N ALA A 238 -8.95 -10.79 17.77
CA ALA A 238 -9.73 -9.82 16.99
C ALA A 238 -11.22 -9.95 17.35
N ASP A 239 -11.88 -8.80 17.56
CA ASP A 239 -13.32 -8.75 17.81
C ASP A 239 -14.08 -9.14 16.53
N PRO A 240 -14.81 -10.29 16.53
CA PRO A 240 -15.55 -10.72 15.36
C PRO A 240 -16.70 -9.79 15.00
N ASP A 241 -17.12 -8.94 15.95
CA ASP A 241 -18.20 -7.96 15.81
C ASP A 241 -17.67 -6.54 15.68
N GLY A 242 -16.38 -6.36 15.46
CA GLY A 242 -15.73 -5.05 15.27
C GLY A 242 -16.34 -4.27 14.10
N ARG A 243 -17.04 -3.17 14.40
CA ARG A 243 -17.78 -2.39 13.41
C ARG A 243 -16.90 -1.40 12.66
N ALA A 244 -16.99 -1.41 11.33
CA ALA A 244 -16.38 -0.39 10.48
C ALA A 244 -17.15 0.94 10.56
N GLN A 245 -16.42 2.04 10.79
CA GLN A 245 -17.00 3.39 10.83
C GLN A 245 -17.08 3.96 9.41
N GLY A 246 -18.23 4.52 9.04
CA GLY A 246 -18.42 5.17 7.73
C GLY A 246 -18.66 4.21 6.55
N ALA A 247 -18.82 2.91 6.78
CA ALA A 247 -19.27 1.98 5.74
C ALA A 247 -20.77 2.19 5.47
N SER A 248 -21.15 2.27 4.18
CA SER A 248 -22.53 2.64 3.79
C SER A 248 -23.52 1.48 3.87
N GLU A 249 -23.11 0.26 3.49
CA GLU A 249 -24.01 -0.90 3.38
C GLU A 249 -23.59 -2.07 4.26
N THR A 250 -22.29 -2.29 4.42
CA THR A 250 -21.75 -3.36 5.23
C THR A 250 -20.86 -2.77 6.33
N SER A 251 -21.21 -2.97 7.59
CA SER A 251 -20.49 -2.40 8.73
C SER A 251 -19.72 -3.43 9.54
N TYR A 252 -20.06 -4.69 9.40
CA TYR A 252 -19.50 -5.80 10.19
C TYR A 252 -18.67 -6.77 9.33
N PRO A 253 -17.66 -7.44 9.90
CA PRO A 253 -16.87 -8.44 9.17
C PRO A 253 -17.70 -9.54 8.51
N ILE A 254 -18.77 -10.01 9.16
CA ILE A 254 -19.66 -11.04 8.60
C ILE A 254 -20.45 -10.52 7.38
N GLU A 255 -20.91 -9.27 7.41
CA GLU A 255 -21.64 -8.67 6.29
C GLU A 255 -20.76 -8.54 5.05
N ILE A 256 -19.52 -8.04 5.21
CA ILE A 256 -18.59 -7.90 4.09
C ILE A 256 -18.15 -9.28 3.57
N ALA A 257 -18.02 -10.30 4.43
CA ALA A 257 -17.72 -11.66 4.02
C ALA A 257 -18.88 -12.29 3.22
N ILE A 258 -20.12 -12.01 3.60
CA ILE A 258 -21.33 -12.42 2.86
C ILE A 258 -21.39 -11.70 1.51
N TYR A 259 -21.17 -10.39 1.50
CA TYR A 259 -21.18 -9.58 0.28
C TYR A 259 -20.19 -10.11 -0.78
N TYR A 260 -19.02 -10.58 -0.37
CA TYR A 260 -18.01 -11.19 -1.26
C TYR A 260 -18.13 -12.73 -1.36
N HIS A 261 -19.21 -13.34 -0.92
CA HIS A 261 -19.51 -14.80 -1.01
C HIS A 261 -18.43 -15.71 -0.43
N GLN A 262 -17.85 -15.32 0.70
CA GLN A 262 -16.71 -15.97 1.33
C GLN A 262 -17.16 -16.97 2.41
N ALA A 263 -17.77 -18.10 2.03
CA ALA A 263 -18.36 -19.05 2.96
C ALA A 263 -17.40 -19.56 4.06
N LYS A 264 -16.10 -19.75 3.73
CA LYS A 264 -15.10 -20.16 4.73
C LYS A 264 -14.87 -19.08 5.78
N ILE A 265 -14.82 -17.82 5.38
CA ILE A 265 -14.65 -16.70 6.31
C ILE A 265 -15.90 -16.53 7.17
N VAL A 266 -17.09 -16.65 6.56
CA VAL A 266 -18.36 -16.64 7.31
C VAL A 266 -18.36 -17.74 8.38
N GLN A 267 -17.93 -18.97 8.04
CA GLN A 267 -17.81 -20.06 9.02
C GLN A 267 -16.85 -19.68 10.16
N SER A 268 -15.63 -19.22 9.85
CA SER A 268 -14.65 -18.82 10.88
C SER A 268 -15.19 -17.73 11.82
N LEU A 269 -15.94 -16.76 11.27
CA LEU A 269 -16.56 -15.70 12.05
C LEU A 269 -17.67 -16.24 12.97
N LEU A 270 -18.56 -17.11 12.47
CA LEU A 270 -19.62 -17.74 13.26
C LEU A 270 -19.04 -18.61 14.36
N ASP A 271 -18.01 -19.42 14.08
CA ASP A 271 -17.32 -20.26 15.08
C ASP A 271 -16.70 -19.43 16.22
N LYS A 272 -16.44 -18.15 15.97
CA LYS A 272 -15.91 -17.18 16.97
C LYS A 272 -16.99 -16.27 17.55
N GLY A 273 -18.25 -16.55 17.30
CA GLY A 273 -19.37 -15.87 17.90
C GLY A 273 -19.69 -14.49 17.30
N ALA A 274 -19.47 -14.33 16.01
CA ALA A 274 -19.75 -13.10 15.23
C ALA A 274 -21.23 -12.74 15.15
N THR A 275 -22.02 -12.83 16.17
CA THR A 275 -23.47 -12.58 16.09
C THR A 275 -24.09 -12.19 17.41
N THR A 276 -23.26 -11.96 18.43
CA THR A 276 -23.78 -12.00 19.80
C THR A 276 -23.98 -10.63 20.44
N ARG A 277 -23.61 -9.51 19.78
CA ARG A 277 -23.63 -8.18 20.44
C ARG A 277 -24.28 -7.08 19.58
N GLY A 278 -25.59 -7.18 19.34
CA GLY A 278 -26.33 -6.11 18.67
C GLY A 278 -26.20 -6.08 17.16
N LEU A 279 -25.86 -7.18 16.59
CA LEU A 279 -25.64 -7.37 15.15
C LEU A 279 -26.89 -7.39 14.31
N PRO A 280 -26.72 -7.30 12.99
CA PRO A 280 -27.81 -7.44 12.05
C PRO A 280 -28.56 -8.76 12.34
N LYS A 281 -29.89 -8.67 12.37
CA LYS A 281 -30.75 -9.84 12.54
C LYS A 281 -30.49 -10.85 11.44
N LEU A 282 -30.74 -12.14 11.70
CA LEU A 282 -30.63 -13.23 10.70
C LEU A 282 -31.34 -12.85 9.39
N ALA A 283 -32.50 -12.22 9.49
CA ALA A 283 -33.25 -11.73 8.33
C ALA A 283 -32.41 -10.83 7.43
N ASN A 284 -31.61 -9.91 7.99
CA ASN A 284 -30.77 -8.99 7.23
C ASN A 284 -29.61 -9.73 6.53
N LEU A 285 -28.99 -10.71 7.21
CA LEU A 285 -27.92 -11.51 6.63
C LEU A 285 -28.41 -12.42 5.50
N LEU A 286 -29.59 -13.05 5.70
CA LEU A 286 -30.25 -13.84 4.65
C LEU A 286 -30.67 -12.98 3.47
N GLU A 287 -31.21 -11.78 3.73
CA GLU A 287 -31.58 -10.81 2.69
C GLU A 287 -30.34 -10.32 1.92
N LEU A 288 -29.24 -10.01 2.60
CA LEU A 288 -27.98 -9.64 1.97
C LEU A 288 -27.45 -10.77 1.08
N THR A 289 -27.52 -12.02 1.55
CA THR A 289 -27.14 -13.19 0.75
C THR A 289 -28.06 -13.37 -0.46
N ALA A 290 -29.37 -13.15 -0.28
CA ALA A 290 -30.38 -13.32 -1.33
C ALA A 290 -30.33 -12.23 -2.40
N ARG A 291 -30.08 -10.96 -2.03
CA ARG A 291 -29.97 -9.84 -2.98
C ARG A 291 -28.94 -10.07 -4.08
N SER A 292 -27.89 -10.79 -3.76
CA SER A 292 -26.85 -11.09 -4.72
C SER A 292 -27.19 -12.19 -5.73
N PHE A 293 -28.38 -12.83 -5.68
CA PHE A 293 -28.79 -13.78 -6.72
C PHE A 293 -29.06 -13.14 -8.09
N ASP A 294 -29.18 -11.81 -8.16
CA ASP A 294 -29.50 -11.09 -9.41
C ASP A 294 -28.28 -10.87 -10.35
N ALA A 295 -27.07 -11.13 -9.90
CA ALA A 295 -25.85 -10.81 -10.66
C ALA A 295 -25.41 -11.98 -11.59
N MET A 296 -25.11 -11.61 -12.83
CA MET A 296 -24.91 -12.52 -13.98
C MET A 296 -23.65 -13.40 -13.94
N TYR A 297 -22.75 -13.24 -12.95
CA TYR A 297 -21.44 -13.92 -12.91
C TYR A 297 -21.08 -14.51 -11.53
N GLU A 298 -22.05 -14.88 -10.71
CA GLU A 298 -21.77 -15.14 -9.32
C GLU A 298 -21.78 -16.61 -8.90
N ASN A 299 -20.88 -16.91 -7.96
CA ASN A 299 -20.67 -18.19 -7.30
C ASN A 299 -21.90 -18.60 -6.48
N LEU A 300 -22.88 -19.22 -7.10
CA LEU A 300 -24.09 -19.73 -6.46
C LEU A 300 -23.76 -20.77 -5.36
N ASP A 301 -22.76 -21.62 -5.58
CA ASP A 301 -22.28 -22.58 -4.57
C ASP A 301 -21.86 -21.87 -3.26
N GLY A 302 -21.16 -20.74 -3.38
CA GLY A 302 -20.74 -19.93 -2.23
C GLY A 302 -21.95 -19.34 -1.47
N LYS A 303 -22.93 -18.83 -2.18
CA LYS A 303 -24.17 -18.28 -1.58
C LYS A 303 -25.01 -19.37 -0.88
N LEU A 304 -25.20 -20.51 -1.52
CA LEU A 304 -25.88 -21.64 -0.92
C LEU A 304 -25.15 -22.18 0.30
N ALA A 305 -23.80 -22.21 0.25
CA ALA A 305 -23.00 -22.58 1.42
C ALA A 305 -23.22 -21.60 2.58
N ILE A 306 -23.22 -20.28 2.31
CA ILE A 306 -23.50 -19.26 3.33
C ILE A 306 -24.90 -19.40 3.90
N LEU A 307 -25.94 -19.61 3.08
CA LEU A 307 -27.29 -19.83 3.54
C LEU A 307 -27.36 -21.05 4.47
N LYS A 308 -26.71 -22.16 4.11
CA LYS A 308 -26.63 -23.38 4.96
C LYS A 308 -25.99 -23.06 6.31
N LEU A 309 -24.93 -22.24 6.36
CA LEU A 309 -24.27 -21.84 7.59
C LEU A 309 -25.20 -20.99 8.47
N LEU A 310 -25.80 -19.94 7.91
CA LEU A 310 -26.67 -19.02 8.64
C LEU A 310 -27.90 -19.70 9.24
N VAL A 311 -28.61 -20.53 8.46
CA VAL A 311 -29.82 -21.17 8.96
C VAL A 311 -29.58 -22.29 9.99
N ARG A 312 -28.38 -22.87 10.00
CA ARG A 312 -27.97 -23.95 10.92
C ARG A 312 -27.30 -23.45 12.18
N ASP A 313 -26.90 -22.18 12.23
CA ASP A 313 -26.24 -21.62 13.40
C ASP A 313 -27.21 -21.55 14.60
N PRO A 314 -26.84 -22.15 15.75
CA PRO A 314 -27.72 -22.18 16.92
C PRO A 314 -28.12 -20.82 17.46
N ALA A 315 -27.27 -19.80 17.27
CA ALA A 315 -27.55 -18.45 17.73
C ALA A 315 -28.80 -17.84 17.09
N TRP A 316 -29.17 -18.28 15.89
CA TRP A 316 -30.31 -17.77 15.13
C TRP A 316 -31.58 -18.61 15.25
N LYS A 317 -31.54 -19.74 15.96
CA LYS A 317 -32.66 -20.68 16.00
C LYS A 317 -33.98 -20.04 16.42
N ALA A 318 -33.96 -19.21 17.44
CA ALA A 318 -35.15 -18.52 17.91
C ALA A 318 -35.76 -17.58 16.87
N GLU A 319 -34.92 -16.77 16.19
CA GLU A 319 -35.36 -15.87 15.13
C GLU A 319 -35.85 -16.65 13.90
N LEU A 320 -35.17 -17.74 13.54
CA LEU A 320 -35.58 -18.61 12.43
C LEU A 320 -37.00 -19.14 12.66
N VAL A 321 -37.28 -19.71 13.85
CA VAL A 321 -38.60 -20.23 14.21
C VAL A 321 -39.66 -19.11 14.15
N GLN A 322 -39.36 -17.94 14.74
CA GLN A 322 -40.32 -16.83 14.80
C GLN A 322 -40.66 -16.23 13.41
N ARG A 323 -39.74 -16.27 12.45
CA ARG A 323 -39.89 -15.60 11.15
C ARG A 323 -39.87 -16.56 9.96
N ARG A 324 -40.00 -17.86 10.20
CA ARG A 324 -39.83 -18.95 9.22
C ARG A 324 -40.51 -18.68 7.90
N ASP A 325 -41.84 -18.47 7.92
CA ASP A 325 -42.63 -18.34 6.68
C ASP A 325 -42.19 -17.14 5.84
N ARG A 326 -41.88 -16.00 6.49
CA ARG A 326 -41.40 -14.81 5.82
C ARG A 326 -40.02 -15.04 5.19
N LEU A 327 -39.10 -15.64 5.93
CA LEU A 327 -37.73 -15.93 5.44
C LEU A 327 -37.75 -16.96 4.32
N THR A 328 -38.57 -17.99 4.44
CA THR A 328 -38.77 -19.00 3.40
C THR A 328 -39.32 -18.39 2.11
N GLY A 329 -40.36 -17.57 2.20
CA GLY A 329 -40.95 -16.91 1.03
C GLY A 329 -39.94 -15.96 0.33
N MET A 330 -39.21 -15.20 1.12
CA MET A 330 -38.15 -14.31 0.59
C MET A 330 -37.07 -15.07 -0.17
N LEU A 331 -36.53 -16.14 0.42
CA LEU A 331 -35.51 -16.99 -0.20
C LEU A 331 -36.00 -17.67 -1.47
N GLN A 332 -37.23 -18.22 -1.46
CA GLN A 332 -37.85 -18.85 -2.64
C GLN A 332 -38.00 -17.84 -3.79
N GLN A 333 -38.48 -16.64 -3.49
CA GLN A 333 -38.63 -15.59 -4.51
C GLN A 333 -37.24 -15.19 -5.11
N SER A 334 -36.25 -15.00 -4.27
CA SER A 334 -34.91 -14.60 -4.73
C SER A 334 -34.22 -15.72 -5.53
N PHE A 335 -34.36 -17.00 -5.08
CA PHE A 335 -33.79 -18.15 -5.78
C PHE A 335 -34.48 -18.38 -7.13
N ALA A 336 -35.82 -18.24 -7.21
CA ALA A 336 -36.58 -18.38 -8.45
C ALA A 336 -36.16 -17.36 -9.54
N ALA A 337 -35.70 -16.17 -9.14
CA ALA A 337 -35.22 -15.15 -10.06
C ALA A 337 -33.86 -15.49 -10.70
N TYR A 338 -33.11 -16.44 -10.13
CA TYR A 338 -31.79 -16.83 -10.64
C TYR A 338 -31.90 -17.73 -11.88
N LYS A 339 -31.41 -17.27 -13.02
CA LYS A 339 -31.64 -17.90 -14.34
C LYS A 339 -30.79 -19.16 -14.63
N TYR A 340 -29.67 -19.35 -13.94
CA TYR A 340 -28.69 -20.41 -14.28
C TYR A 340 -28.55 -21.47 -13.21
N GLN A 341 -29.69 -22.01 -12.71
CA GLN A 341 -29.70 -23.05 -11.69
C GLN A 341 -29.34 -24.40 -12.28
N THR A 342 -28.42 -25.12 -11.66
CA THR A 342 -28.18 -26.54 -11.92
C THR A 342 -29.11 -27.40 -11.09
N PRO A 343 -29.32 -28.70 -11.46
CA PRO A 343 -30.07 -29.66 -10.61
C PRO A 343 -29.49 -29.81 -9.21
N LYS A 344 -28.13 -29.66 -9.06
CA LYS A 344 -27.44 -29.66 -7.79
C LYS A 344 -27.81 -28.45 -6.94
N ASP A 345 -27.79 -27.26 -7.52
CA ASP A 345 -28.14 -26.03 -6.82
C ASP A 345 -29.57 -26.07 -6.29
N ARG A 346 -30.49 -26.58 -7.09
CA ARG A 346 -31.88 -26.73 -6.68
C ARG A 346 -32.03 -27.70 -5.52
N LYS A 347 -31.36 -28.86 -5.56
CA LYS A 347 -31.32 -29.79 -4.45
C LYS A 347 -30.74 -29.18 -3.19
N ASP A 348 -29.61 -28.47 -3.31
CA ASP A 348 -28.95 -27.79 -2.19
C ASP A 348 -29.87 -26.74 -1.54
N PHE A 349 -30.63 -26.02 -2.37
CA PHE A 349 -31.59 -25.01 -1.89
C PHE A 349 -32.81 -25.69 -1.20
N ASP A 350 -33.36 -26.78 -1.78
CA ASP A 350 -34.46 -27.54 -1.20
C ASP A 350 -34.07 -28.14 0.17
N ASP A 351 -32.81 -28.60 0.32
CA ASP A 351 -32.28 -29.09 1.60
C ASP A 351 -32.22 -27.95 2.66
N ILE A 352 -31.95 -26.72 2.26
CA ILE A 352 -31.97 -25.53 3.14
C ILE A 352 -33.42 -25.27 3.60
N LEU A 353 -34.38 -25.27 2.67
CA LEU A 353 -35.79 -25.04 2.99
C LEU A 353 -36.35 -26.13 3.88
N ALA A 354 -36.00 -27.39 3.61
CA ALA A 354 -36.41 -28.55 4.45
C ALA A 354 -35.85 -28.39 5.87
N PHE A 355 -34.61 -27.98 6.03
CA PHE A 355 -34.04 -27.71 7.35
C PHE A 355 -34.79 -26.56 8.07
N MET A 356 -35.09 -25.46 7.39
CA MET A 356 -35.85 -24.35 7.96
C MET A 356 -37.28 -24.81 8.37
N ALA A 357 -37.90 -25.70 7.62
CA ALA A 357 -39.23 -26.22 7.94
C ALA A 357 -39.22 -27.12 9.17
N ALA A 358 -38.10 -27.83 9.41
CA ALA A 358 -37.95 -28.76 10.54
C ALA A 358 -37.48 -28.08 11.85
N ALA A 359 -36.96 -26.82 11.80
CA ALA A 359 -36.46 -26.10 12.94
C ALA A 359 -37.58 -25.55 13.81
#